data_97119138e9290af5a6eadc97b9f354d5
#
_entry.id   97119138e9290af5a6eadc97b9f354d5
#
_cell.length_a   1.000
_cell.length_b   1.000
_cell.length_c   1.000
_cell.angle_alpha   90.00
_cell.angle_beta   90.00
_cell.angle_gamma   90.00
#
_symmetry.space_group_name_H-M   'P 1'
#
loop_
_entity.id
_entity.type
_entity.pdbx_description
1 polymer ?
#
loop_
_entity_poly.entity_id
_entity_poly.type
_entity_poly.pdbx_seq_one_letter_code
_entity_poly.pdbx_strand_id
1 'polypeptide(L)'
;MNPDEKIRPSGTVKRAGTVLLSLALLVMGTPLSAEVDLSGQWAPRYHEDWQERLPGPYVSDYSGMPINAAARAKGDAWEESVVTEPERQCVPHPFPYNLHGPTNLRIWPEEGSISGQPVAWKMWGTFGRATHTVWMDGRQRPSKYAMHTWEGFTTGHWEGDTLVTLTDHVKVGYLRRNGIPTSDQVTVTEHWMRHADVLTINVIVYDPVYLTEPYIRTTDFQFDPAQPNALPQPCEPVIEILRAPGVVPHYLPGTNPSLDELTRMTNIMPEAARGGAETMYPEYRKRLKEKYVAPEKCERFCCGWVAPLPNGIPPGLNCNEYGFVPQAAAKQ
;
A
#
# COMPACT_ATOMS: atom_id res chain seq x y z
N MET A 1 -21.89 -37.68 87.19
CA MET A 1 -21.62 -38.48 85.96
C MET A 1 -22.75 -38.19 85.02
N ASN A 2 -22.51 -37.34 84.05
CA ASN A 2 -23.52 -37.02 83.05
C ASN A 2 -22.79 -36.88 81.70
N PRO A 3 -23.10 -37.75 80.72
CA PRO A 3 -22.46 -37.68 79.42
C PRO A 3 -23.42 -36.89 78.51
N ASP A 4 -22.92 -35.88 77.84
CA ASP A 4 -23.42 -35.45 76.51
C ASP A 4 -22.95 -34.01 76.24
N GLU A 5 -21.71 -33.89 75.77
CA GLU A 5 -21.23 -32.63 75.22
C GLU A 5 -21.11 -32.83 73.67
N LYS A 6 -22.15 -32.36 72.97
CA LYS A 6 -22.18 -32.34 71.51
C LYS A 6 -21.35 -31.20 70.98
N ILE A 7 -20.22 -31.55 70.36
CA ILE A 7 -19.38 -30.61 69.58
C ILE A 7 -20.16 -30.15 68.32
N ARG A 8 -20.42 -28.85 68.23
CA ARG A 8 -20.97 -28.23 66.99
C ARG A 8 -19.78 -27.92 66.04
N PRO A 9 -19.92 -28.30 64.74
CA PRO A 9 -18.92 -27.85 63.78
C PRO A 9 -19.09 -26.38 63.42
N SER A 10 -18.01 -25.62 63.49
CA SER A 10 -17.93 -24.18 63.21
C SER A 10 -18.12 -23.91 61.69
N GLY A 11 -19.07 -23.00 61.40
CA GLY A 11 -19.52 -22.66 60.07
C GLY A 11 -18.61 -21.70 59.30
N THR A 12 -17.31 -21.98 59.22
CA THR A 12 -16.34 -21.09 58.55
C THR A 12 -15.99 -21.47 57.10
N VAL A 13 -16.48 -22.57 56.58
CA VAL A 13 -16.08 -23.07 55.22
C VAL A 13 -16.93 -22.44 54.10
N LYS A 14 -18.11 -21.90 54.34
CA LYS A 14 -18.99 -21.36 53.26
C LYS A 14 -18.64 -19.94 52.79
N ARG A 15 -17.83 -19.15 53.52
CA ARG A 15 -17.47 -17.79 53.14
C ARG A 15 -16.20 -17.72 52.24
N ALA A 16 -15.32 -18.68 52.34
CA ALA A 16 -14.10 -18.71 51.52
C ALA A 16 -14.35 -19.06 50.04
N GLY A 17 -15.38 -19.96 49.80
CA GLY A 17 -15.72 -20.37 48.44
C GLY A 17 -16.36 -19.24 47.59
N THR A 18 -17.18 -18.39 48.25
CA THR A 18 -17.88 -17.28 47.56
C THR A 18 -16.91 -16.16 47.17
N VAL A 19 -15.90 -15.89 48.00
CA VAL A 19 -14.88 -14.84 47.72
C VAL A 19 -13.94 -15.29 46.59
N LEU A 20 -13.56 -16.58 46.53
CA LEU A 20 -12.74 -17.13 45.48
C LEU A 20 -13.46 -17.17 44.11
N LEU A 21 -14.76 -17.45 44.10
CA LEU A 21 -15.55 -17.44 42.88
C LEU A 21 -15.75 -16.02 42.32
N SER A 22 -15.91 -15.01 43.20
CA SER A 22 -15.99 -13.60 42.81
C SER A 22 -14.67 -13.05 42.30
N LEU A 23 -13.52 -13.52 42.82
CA LEU A 23 -12.20 -13.13 42.35
C LEU A 23 -11.85 -13.77 41.00
N ALA A 24 -12.29 -15.03 40.76
CA ALA A 24 -12.11 -15.71 39.47
C ALA A 24 -12.92 -15.09 38.34
N LEU A 25 -14.10 -14.54 38.61
CA LEU A 25 -14.93 -13.81 37.63
C LEU A 25 -14.34 -12.41 37.27
N LEU A 26 -13.57 -11.82 38.15
CA LEU A 26 -12.87 -10.54 37.87
C LEU A 26 -11.63 -10.70 36.99
N VAL A 27 -11.05 -11.91 36.90
CA VAL A 27 -9.84 -12.18 36.10
C VAL A 27 -10.18 -12.59 34.66
N MET A 28 -11.44 -12.93 34.37
CA MET A 28 -11.91 -13.26 33.02
C MET A 28 -12.48 -12.06 32.25
N GLY A 29 -12.17 -10.84 32.67
CA GLY A 29 -12.37 -9.66 31.84
C GLY A 29 -11.50 -9.81 30.59
N THR A 30 -12.09 -10.21 29.48
CA THR A 30 -11.45 -10.02 28.17
C THR A 30 -10.98 -8.58 28.09
N PRO A 31 -9.74 -8.31 27.70
CA PRO A 31 -9.34 -6.94 27.48
C PRO A 31 -10.37 -6.34 26.50
N LEU A 32 -11.13 -5.33 26.95
CA LEU A 32 -11.90 -4.50 26.05
C LEU A 32 -10.83 -3.79 25.20
N SER A 33 -10.54 -4.34 24.05
CA SER A 33 -9.75 -3.64 23.06
C SER A 33 -10.58 -2.44 22.63
N ALA A 34 -10.14 -1.25 22.98
CA ALA A 34 -10.79 -0.03 22.52
C ALA A 34 -10.52 0.06 21.01
N GLU A 35 -11.58 0.09 20.22
CA GLU A 35 -11.46 0.39 18.79
C GLU A 35 -10.78 1.74 18.64
N VAL A 36 -9.75 1.78 17.80
CA VAL A 36 -9.00 3.01 17.51
C VAL A 36 -9.80 3.84 16.53
N ASP A 37 -10.04 5.11 16.85
CA ASP A 37 -10.68 6.03 15.92
C ASP A 37 -9.72 6.36 14.76
N LEU A 38 -10.08 5.94 13.55
CA LEU A 38 -9.34 6.20 12.32
C LEU A 38 -9.86 7.41 11.56
N SER A 39 -10.93 8.08 12.07
CA SER A 39 -11.59 9.19 11.38
C SER A 39 -10.65 10.37 11.16
N GLY A 40 -10.80 11.03 10.02
CA GLY A 40 -10.13 12.28 9.71
C GLY A 40 -9.55 12.38 8.32
N GLN A 41 -8.72 13.40 8.16
CA GLN A 41 -7.95 13.66 6.96
C GLN A 41 -6.50 13.25 7.19
N TRP A 42 -5.93 12.53 6.26
CA TRP A 42 -4.61 11.92 6.35
C TRP A 42 -3.78 12.31 5.14
N ALA A 43 -2.69 13.03 5.36
CA ALA A 43 -1.76 13.44 4.31
C ALA A 43 -0.66 12.39 4.13
N PRO A 44 -0.34 11.96 2.90
CA PRO A 44 0.70 10.96 2.67
C PRO A 44 2.10 11.55 2.96
N ARG A 45 2.98 10.72 3.51
CA ARG A 45 4.37 11.09 3.79
C ARG A 45 5.24 10.84 2.56
N TYR A 46 5.21 11.76 1.61
CA TYR A 46 5.84 11.63 0.28
C TYR A 46 7.34 11.35 0.28
N HIS A 47 8.07 11.82 1.28
CA HIS A 47 9.53 11.69 1.31
C HIS A 47 10.02 10.24 1.44
N GLU A 48 9.13 9.30 1.76
CA GLU A 48 9.47 7.90 1.98
C GLU A 48 9.62 7.13 0.66
N ASP A 49 8.80 7.47 -0.34
CA ASP A 49 8.74 6.75 -1.62
C ASP A 49 8.35 7.68 -2.78
N TRP A 50 8.88 8.88 -2.78
CA TRP A 50 8.59 9.97 -3.71
C TRP A 50 8.52 9.55 -5.18
N GLN A 51 9.53 8.81 -5.66
CA GLN A 51 9.61 8.44 -7.08
C GLN A 51 8.50 7.49 -7.50
N GLU A 52 8.05 6.64 -6.60
CA GLU A 52 6.97 5.70 -6.90
C GLU A 52 5.60 6.36 -6.87
N ARG A 53 5.43 7.40 -6.07
CA ARG A 53 4.13 8.04 -5.86
C ARG A 53 3.80 9.09 -6.92
N LEU A 54 4.65 10.06 -7.17
CA LEU A 54 4.31 11.22 -7.98
C LEU A 54 4.63 11.04 -9.46
N PRO A 55 5.89 10.84 -9.88
CA PRO A 55 6.15 10.56 -11.29
C PRO A 55 5.72 9.15 -11.67
N GLY A 56 5.62 8.25 -10.71
CA GLY A 56 5.48 6.82 -10.93
C GLY A 56 6.81 6.13 -11.23
N PRO A 57 6.89 4.81 -11.08
CA PRO A 57 8.09 4.07 -11.43
C PRO A 57 8.30 4.08 -12.96
N TYR A 58 9.56 4.04 -13.38
CA TYR A 58 9.88 3.88 -14.80
C TYR A 58 9.28 2.60 -15.37
N VAL A 59 8.93 2.63 -16.64
CA VAL A 59 8.68 1.40 -17.40
C VAL A 59 9.90 0.50 -17.23
N SER A 60 9.68 -0.79 -16.99
CA SER A 60 10.75 -1.75 -16.70
C SER A 60 11.45 -1.64 -15.32
N ASP A 61 11.04 -0.78 -14.43
CA ASP A 61 11.47 -0.82 -13.04
C ASP A 61 10.73 -1.94 -12.28
N TYR A 62 11.41 -3.05 -12.15
CA TYR A 62 10.92 -4.24 -11.45
C TYR A 62 11.72 -4.55 -10.19
N SER A 63 12.55 -3.62 -9.75
CA SER A 63 13.32 -3.76 -8.50
C SER A 63 12.39 -4.08 -7.32
N GLY A 64 12.69 -5.15 -6.60
CA GLY A 64 11.92 -5.60 -5.44
C GLY A 64 10.53 -6.17 -5.76
N MET A 65 10.14 -6.27 -7.03
CA MET A 65 8.83 -6.75 -7.40
C MET A 65 8.82 -8.26 -7.58
N PRO A 66 8.02 -9.02 -6.81
CA PRO A 66 7.98 -10.48 -6.88
C PRO A 66 7.14 -10.97 -8.07
N ILE A 67 7.46 -10.51 -9.28
CA ILE A 67 6.69 -10.78 -10.49
C ILE A 67 7.23 -11.99 -11.25
N ASN A 68 6.31 -12.78 -11.81
CA ASN A 68 6.67 -13.88 -12.70
C ASN A 68 6.85 -13.42 -14.16
N ALA A 69 7.17 -14.36 -15.06
CA ALA A 69 7.41 -14.06 -16.46
C ALA A 69 6.17 -13.48 -17.19
N ALA A 70 4.95 -13.89 -16.80
CA ALA A 70 3.73 -13.39 -17.40
C ALA A 70 3.48 -11.92 -17.03
N ALA A 71 3.68 -11.56 -15.75
CA ALA A 71 3.58 -10.17 -15.28
C ALA A 71 4.64 -9.29 -15.95
N ARG A 72 5.87 -9.80 -16.07
CA ARG A 72 6.97 -9.10 -16.75
C ARG A 72 6.63 -8.81 -18.21
N ALA A 73 6.09 -9.78 -18.93
CA ALA A 73 5.70 -9.60 -20.33
C ALA A 73 4.61 -8.51 -20.48
N LYS A 74 3.66 -8.42 -19.53
CA LYS A 74 2.65 -7.35 -19.51
C LYS A 74 3.26 -5.99 -19.20
N GLY A 75 4.17 -5.92 -18.22
CA GLY A 75 4.89 -4.69 -17.91
C GLY A 75 5.76 -4.22 -19.08
N ASP A 76 6.44 -5.14 -19.77
CA ASP A 76 7.25 -4.82 -20.95
C ASP A 76 6.42 -4.32 -22.13
N ALA A 77 5.17 -4.74 -22.23
CA ALA A 77 4.23 -4.28 -23.26
C ALA A 77 3.52 -2.96 -22.90
N TRP A 78 3.74 -2.42 -21.71
CA TRP A 78 3.06 -1.22 -21.25
C TRP A 78 3.46 0.01 -22.05
N GLU A 79 2.45 0.72 -22.55
CA GLU A 79 2.57 2.05 -23.13
C GLU A 79 1.80 3.04 -22.26
N GLU A 80 2.48 4.03 -21.73
CA GLU A 80 1.90 4.96 -20.74
C GLU A 80 0.69 5.74 -21.28
N SER A 81 0.66 6.00 -22.58
CA SER A 81 -0.45 6.71 -23.21
C SER A 81 -1.79 5.97 -23.15
N VAL A 82 -1.80 4.69 -22.76
CA VAL A 82 -3.04 3.94 -22.54
C VAL A 82 -3.96 4.59 -21.51
N VAL A 83 -3.41 5.32 -20.54
CA VAL A 83 -4.20 6.04 -19.52
C VAL A 83 -4.92 7.27 -20.06
N THR A 84 -4.56 7.72 -21.27
CA THR A 84 -5.22 8.83 -21.98
C THR A 84 -6.41 8.39 -22.83
N GLU A 85 -6.71 7.10 -22.88
CA GLU A 85 -7.92 6.61 -23.54
C GLU A 85 -9.17 7.10 -22.77
N PRO A 86 -10.21 7.59 -23.46
CA PRO A 86 -11.43 8.08 -22.82
C PRO A 86 -12.06 7.06 -21.86
N GLU A 87 -11.99 5.78 -22.20
CA GLU A 87 -12.50 4.67 -21.39
C GLU A 87 -11.72 4.48 -20.09
N ARG A 88 -10.53 5.08 -19.97
CA ARG A 88 -9.65 4.93 -18.81
C ARG A 88 -9.50 6.19 -17.95
N GLN A 89 -9.76 7.36 -18.51
CA GLN A 89 -9.49 8.64 -17.83
C GLN A 89 -10.29 8.81 -16.54
N CYS A 90 -11.54 8.33 -16.50
CA CYS A 90 -12.45 8.49 -15.36
C CYS A 90 -12.65 7.22 -14.53
N VAL A 91 -12.00 6.12 -14.87
CA VAL A 91 -12.04 4.91 -14.04
C VAL A 91 -11.27 5.10 -12.74
N PRO A 92 -11.74 4.56 -11.62
CA PRO A 92 -10.96 4.48 -10.41
C PRO A 92 -9.64 3.75 -10.63
N HIS A 93 -8.59 4.16 -9.93
CA HIS A 93 -7.40 3.33 -9.86
C HIS A 93 -7.74 2.03 -9.12
N PRO A 94 -7.24 0.86 -9.62
CA PRO A 94 -7.57 -0.41 -9.02
C PRO A 94 -6.99 -0.52 -7.61
N PHE A 95 -7.73 -1.13 -6.71
CA PHE A 95 -7.20 -1.56 -5.43
C PHE A 95 -6.20 -2.72 -5.66
N PRO A 96 -5.02 -2.76 -5.04
CA PRO A 96 -4.55 -1.92 -3.92
C PRO A 96 -3.74 -0.68 -4.33
N TYR A 97 -3.62 -0.34 -5.61
CA TYR A 97 -2.81 0.79 -6.06
C TYR A 97 -3.33 2.14 -5.56
N ASN A 98 -4.65 2.29 -5.39
CA ASN A 98 -5.26 3.54 -4.95
C ASN A 98 -4.72 4.09 -3.60
N LEU A 99 -4.25 3.21 -2.71
CA LEU A 99 -3.61 3.59 -1.44
C LEU A 99 -2.19 4.14 -1.61
N HIS A 100 -1.61 3.94 -2.77
CA HIS A 100 -0.24 4.36 -3.06
C HIS A 100 -0.16 5.70 -3.78
N GLY A 101 -1.28 6.23 -4.19
CA GLY A 101 -1.33 7.48 -4.93
C GLY A 101 -0.90 8.70 -4.12
N PRO A 102 -0.67 9.83 -4.82
CA PRO A 102 -0.17 11.06 -4.21
C PRO A 102 -1.29 11.89 -3.59
N THR A 103 -2.26 11.30 -2.94
CA THR A 103 -3.39 12.05 -2.41
C THR A 103 -3.65 11.81 -0.94
N ASN A 104 -4.27 12.82 -0.34
CA ASN A 104 -4.79 12.71 1.00
C ASN A 104 -5.93 11.70 1.03
N LEU A 105 -6.02 10.98 2.15
CA LEU A 105 -7.13 10.11 2.46
C LEU A 105 -8.08 10.80 3.41
N ARG A 106 -9.37 10.65 3.16
CA ARG A 106 -10.43 10.88 4.14
C ARG A 106 -10.94 9.54 4.63
N ILE A 107 -10.97 9.34 5.93
CA ILE A 107 -11.49 8.13 6.56
C ILE A 107 -12.65 8.53 7.48
N TRP A 108 -13.76 7.78 7.43
CA TRP A 108 -14.92 8.02 8.29
C TRP A 108 -15.69 6.72 8.55
N PRO A 109 -16.34 6.60 9.73
CA PRO A 109 -17.21 5.47 10.01
C PRO A 109 -18.57 5.62 9.31
N GLU A 110 -19.19 4.51 8.99
CA GLU A 110 -20.62 4.39 8.74
C GLU A 110 -21.26 3.72 9.95
N GLU A 111 -22.06 4.49 10.68
CA GLU A 111 -22.66 4.01 11.93
C GLU A 111 -23.88 3.11 11.67
N GLY A 112 -24.01 2.05 12.45
CA GLY A 112 -25.21 1.24 12.47
C GLY A 112 -26.37 1.98 13.16
N SER A 113 -27.54 1.92 12.54
CA SER A 113 -28.74 2.63 13.02
C SER A 113 -29.23 2.18 14.42
N ILE A 114 -28.80 1.03 14.90
CA ILE A 114 -29.29 0.44 16.16
C ILE A 114 -28.22 0.44 17.25
N SER A 115 -26.96 0.13 16.91
CA SER A 115 -25.89 -0.06 17.90
C SER A 115 -25.06 1.18 18.17
N GLY A 116 -25.07 2.16 17.25
CA GLY A 116 -24.12 3.28 17.27
C GLY A 116 -22.66 2.86 17.02
N GLN A 117 -22.43 1.57 16.76
CA GLN A 117 -21.11 1.05 16.41
C GLN A 117 -20.88 1.16 14.89
N PRO A 118 -19.65 1.38 14.45
CA PRO A 118 -19.34 1.37 13.03
C PRO A 118 -19.71 0.03 12.38
N VAL A 119 -20.57 0.05 11.38
CA VAL A 119 -20.83 -1.11 10.51
C VAL A 119 -19.84 -1.18 9.36
N ALA A 120 -19.19 -0.08 9.06
CA ALA A 120 -18.12 -0.02 8.09
C ALA A 120 -17.19 1.17 8.36
N TRP A 121 -15.95 1.03 7.95
CA TRP A 121 -15.03 2.14 7.72
C TRP A 121 -15.01 2.47 6.24
N LYS A 122 -15.13 3.73 5.90
CA LYS A 122 -15.05 4.24 4.53
C LYS A 122 -13.79 5.07 4.37
N MET A 123 -13.14 4.86 3.25
CA MET A 123 -11.96 5.61 2.88
C MET A 123 -12.13 6.17 1.46
N TRP A 124 -11.76 7.42 1.26
CA TRP A 124 -11.75 8.05 -0.04
C TRP A 124 -10.48 8.89 -0.22
N GLY A 125 -9.89 8.81 -1.40
CA GLY A 125 -8.78 9.65 -1.81
C GLY A 125 -8.99 10.13 -3.25
N THR A 126 -8.59 11.36 -3.54
CA THR A 126 -8.76 11.96 -4.88
C THR A 126 -8.15 11.10 -5.98
N PHE A 127 -7.03 10.46 -5.67
CA PHE A 127 -6.32 9.62 -6.61
C PHE A 127 -7.08 8.32 -6.92
N GLY A 128 -7.66 7.69 -5.91
CA GLY A 128 -8.41 6.44 -6.09
C GLY A 128 -9.71 6.62 -6.87
N ARG A 129 -10.36 7.77 -6.74
CA ARG A 129 -11.63 8.12 -7.40
C ARG A 129 -12.81 7.24 -7.05
N ALA A 130 -12.69 6.39 -6.05
CA ALA A 130 -13.76 5.56 -5.54
C ALA A 130 -13.72 5.51 -4.01
N THR A 131 -14.85 5.19 -3.39
CA THR A 131 -14.91 4.98 -1.95
C THR A 131 -14.63 3.51 -1.65
N HIS A 132 -13.54 3.25 -0.97
CA HIS A 132 -13.24 1.94 -0.42
C HIS A 132 -14.04 1.75 0.87
N THR A 133 -14.71 0.60 1.01
CA THR A 133 -15.56 0.30 2.17
C THR A 133 -15.09 -0.98 2.84
N VAL A 134 -14.70 -0.88 4.10
CA VAL A 134 -14.31 -2.00 4.96
C VAL A 134 -15.49 -2.34 5.86
N TRP A 135 -16.14 -3.46 5.61
CA TRP A 135 -17.29 -3.91 6.39
C TRP A 135 -16.87 -4.55 7.71
N MET A 136 -17.46 -4.07 8.82
CA MET A 136 -17.13 -4.48 10.19
C MET A 136 -18.21 -5.34 10.85
N ASP A 137 -19.34 -5.53 10.19
CA ASP A 137 -20.53 -6.19 10.74
C ASP A 137 -20.53 -7.73 10.60
N GLY A 138 -19.40 -8.32 10.18
CA GLY A 138 -19.27 -9.76 10.02
C GLY A 138 -20.09 -10.37 8.87
N ARG A 139 -20.55 -9.53 7.93
CA ARG A 139 -21.33 -10.00 6.79
C ARG A 139 -20.60 -11.07 5.98
N GLN A 140 -21.39 -11.96 5.42
CA GLN A 140 -20.86 -13.02 4.57
C GLN A 140 -20.25 -12.44 3.29
N ARG A 141 -19.09 -12.96 2.90
CA ARG A 141 -18.42 -12.60 1.64
C ARG A 141 -19.27 -13.05 0.44
N PRO A 142 -19.20 -12.31 -0.68
CA PRO A 142 -19.88 -12.70 -1.91
C PRO A 142 -19.41 -14.08 -2.41
N SER A 143 -20.26 -14.70 -3.22
CA SER A 143 -19.86 -15.90 -3.95
C SER A 143 -18.67 -15.59 -4.86
N LYS A 144 -17.76 -16.56 -5.04
CA LYS A 144 -16.61 -16.42 -5.98
C LYS A 144 -17.00 -16.06 -7.43
N TYR A 145 -18.27 -16.18 -7.77
CA TYR A 145 -18.83 -15.82 -9.08
C TYR A 145 -19.49 -14.43 -9.07
N ALA A 146 -19.44 -13.72 -7.95
CA ALA A 146 -19.97 -12.36 -7.89
C ALA A 146 -19.17 -11.40 -8.77
N MET A 147 -19.80 -10.29 -9.12
CA MET A 147 -19.16 -9.28 -9.96
C MET A 147 -17.98 -8.62 -9.24
N HIS A 148 -16.86 -8.50 -9.93
CA HIS A 148 -15.68 -7.78 -9.47
C HIS A 148 -15.86 -6.28 -9.64
N THR A 149 -15.34 -5.50 -8.71
CA THR A 149 -15.33 -4.03 -8.74
C THR A 149 -13.91 -3.49 -8.67
N TRP A 150 -13.71 -2.20 -8.89
CA TRP A 150 -12.38 -1.58 -8.77
C TRP A 150 -11.85 -1.60 -7.34
N GLU A 151 -12.74 -1.47 -6.35
CA GLU A 151 -12.40 -1.47 -4.92
C GLU A 151 -12.49 -2.87 -4.27
N GLY A 152 -13.04 -3.83 -4.98
CA GLY A 152 -13.27 -5.17 -4.45
C GLY A 152 -14.38 -5.23 -3.40
N PHE A 153 -14.36 -6.30 -2.62
CA PHE A 153 -15.18 -6.50 -1.43
C PHE A 153 -14.27 -6.71 -0.23
N THR A 154 -14.39 -5.83 0.77
CA THR A 154 -13.50 -5.83 1.94
C THR A 154 -14.27 -6.03 3.22
N THR A 155 -13.79 -6.95 4.06
CA THR A 155 -14.22 -7.11 5.44
C THR A 155 -13.07 -6.81 6.38
N GLY A 156 -13.36 -6.32 7.57
CA GLY A 156 -12.38 -6.02 8.60
C GLY A 156 -12.76 -6.56 9.97
N HIS A 157 -11.77 -6.66 10.82
CA HIS A 157 -11.92 -6.94 12.25
C HIS A 157 -10.75 -6.33 13.01
N TRP A 158 -10.95 -6.10 14.30
CA TRP A 158 -9.91 -5.57 15.16
C TRP A 158 -9.08 -6.69 15.79
N GLU A 159 -7.76 -6.56 15.72
CA GLU A 159 -6.79 -7.35 16.47
C GLU A 159 -6.01 -6.42 17.42
N GLY A 160 -6.48 -6.31 18.66
CA GLY A 160 -5.97 -5.29 19.57
C GLY A 160 -6.36 -3.90 19.07
N ASP A 161 -5.37 -3.07 18.79
CA ASP A 161 -5.49 -1.71 18.25
C ASP A 161 -5.26 -1.64 16.74
N THR A 162 -5.11 -2.77 16.09
CA THR A 162 -4.87 -2.89 14.65
C THR A 162 -6.15 -3.31 13.92
N LEU A 163 -6.58 -2.53 12.92
CA LEU A 163 -7.64 -2.96 12.01
C LEU A 163 -7.01 -3.87 10.93
N VAL A 164 -7.44 -5.14 10.92
CA VAL A 164 -7.02 -6.10 9.89
C VAL A 164 -8.13 -6.24 8.87
N THR A 165 -7.81 -6.10 7.59
CA THR A 165 -8.77 -6.20 6.50
C THR A 165 -8.41 -7.31 5.51
N LEU A 166 -9.40 -7.82 4.81
CA LEU A 166 -9.24 -8.75 3.69
C LEU A 166 -10.12 -8.31 2.53
N THR A 167 -9.49 -8.07 1.38
CA THR A 167 -10.14 -7.66 0.13
C THR A 167 -10.00 -8.75 -0.92
N ASP A 168 -11.08 -9.04 -1.63
CA ASP A 168 -11.13 -9.86 -2.86
C ASP A 168 -12.13 -9.25 -3.86
N HIS A 169 -12.47 -9.95 -4.94
CA HIS A 169 -13.38 -9.49 -5.99
C HIS A 169 -12.94 -8.17 -6.64
N VAL A 170 -11.63 -7.97 -6.74
CA VAL A 170 -11.03 -6.81 -7.44
C VAL A 170 -10.97 -7.09 -8.94
N LYS A 171 -11.31 -6.11 -9.77
CA LYS A 171 -11.12 -6.19 -11.23
C LYS A 171 -9.64 -6.30 -11.58
N VAL A 172 -9.36 -6.94 -12.71
CA VAL A 172 -8.03 -6.89 -13.34
C VAL A 172 -7.56 -5.45 -13.46
N GLY A 173 -6.34 -5.21 -13.01
CA GLY A 173 -5.76 -3.88 -12.98
C GLY A 173 -4.23 -3.89 -13.03
N TYR A 174 -3.62 -3.02 -12.27
CA TYR A 174 -2.17 -2.93 -12.14
C TYR A 174 -1.75 -2.72 -10.68
N LEU A 175 -0.63 -3.30 -10.31
CA LEU A 175 -0.02 -3.14 -9.01
C LEU A 175 0.83 -1.86 -8.94
N ARG A 176 1.42 -1.48 -10.08
CA ARG A 176 2.17 -0.24 -10.29
C ARG A 176 1.84 0.36 -11.66
N ARG A 177 1.89 1.69 -11.77
CA ARG A 177 1.58 2.43 -13.01
C ARG A 177 2.56 2.22 -14.17
N ASN A 178 3.50 1.36 -14.03
CA ASN A 178 4.41 0.90 -15.10
C ASN A 178 3.97 -0.41 -15.75
N GLY A 179 2.70 -0.77 -15.61
CA GLY A 179 2.11 -1.93 -16.29
C GLY A 179 2.26 -3.26 -15.58
N ILE A 180 2.83 -3.29 -14.35
CA ILE A 180 2.83 -4.52 -13.54
C ILE A 180 1.38 -4.85 -13.17
N PRO A 181 0.83 -5.99 -13.65
CA PRO A 181 -0.59 -6.27 -13.54
C PRO A 181 -1.00 -6.82 -12.18
N THR A 182 -2.30 -6.73 -11.91
CA THR A 182 -3.01 -7.61 -10.95
C THR A 182 -4.07 -8.42 -11.70
N SER A 183 -4.31 -9.66 -11.24
CA SER A 183 -5.39 -10.50 -11.76
C SER A 183 -6.69 -10.28 -10.99
N ASP A 184 -7.77 -10.91 -11.46
CA ASP A 184 -9.05 -10.98 -10.75
C ASP A 184 -9.05 -12.02 -9.61
N GLN A 185 -7.95 -12.76 -9.43
CA GLN A 185 -7.74 -13.66 -8.31
C GLN A 185 -6.90 -13.04 -7.18
N VAL A 186 -6.58 -11.75 -7.31
CA VAL A 186 -5.83 -11.01 -6.28
C VAL A 186 -6.61 -10.97 -4.98
N THR A 187 -5.90 -11.18 -3.87
CA THR A 187 -6.37 -10.91 -2.52
C THR A 187 -5.41 -9.97 -1.82
N VAL A 188 -5.96 -9.09 -0.99
CA VAL A 188 -5.18 -8.09 -0.28
C VAL A 188 -5.54 -8.13 1.19
N THR A 189 -4.53 -8.28 2.04
CA THR A 189 -4.65 -8.11 3.49
C THR A 189 -3.99 -6.81 3.87
N GLU A 190 -4.65 -6.02 4.71
CA GLU A 190 -4.07 -4.79 5.22
C GLU A 190 -4.11 -4.78 6.74
N HIS A 191 -3.09 -4.13 7.34
CA HIS A 191 -3.02 -3.84 8.76
C HIS A 191 -2.94 -2.33 8.93
N TRP A 192 -3.96 -1.74 9.51
CA TRP A 192 -4.07 -0.31 9.74
C TRP A 192 -3.77 -0.02 11.20
N MET A 193 -2.70 0.71 11.45
CA MET A 193 -2.19 1.01 12.78
C MET A 193 -2.10 2.52 12.95
N ARG A 194 -2.77 3.05 13.97
CA ARG A 194 -2.68 4.47 14.29
C ARG A 194 -1.84 4.67 15.55
N HIS A 195 -0.80 5.47 15.44
CA HIS A 195 0.02 5.93 16.55
C HIS A 195 -0.06 7.45 16.62
N ALA A 196 -0.88 7.97 17.55
CA ALA A 196 -1.17 9.39 17.67
C ALA A 196 -1.62 9.99 16.32
N ASP A 197 -0.78 10.81 15.70
CA ASP A 197 -1.08 11.51 14.45
C ASP A 197 -0.48 10.81 13.20
N VAL A 198 -0.02 9.58 13.35
CA VAL A 198 0.49 8.77 12.22
C VAL A 198 -0.40 7.56 12.01
N LEU A 199 -0.85 7.36 10.78
CA LEU A 199 -1.54 6.15 10.33
C LEU A 199 -0.58 5.39 9.40
N THR A 200 -0.22 4.18 9.81
CA THR A 200 0.56 3.25 9.03
C THR A 200 -0.36 2.18 8.45
N ILE A 201 -0.34 1.99 7.14
CA ILE A 201 -1.08 0.93 6.46
C ILE A 201 -0.05 -0.02 5.82
N ASN A 202 0.00 -1.25 6.35
CA ASN A 202 0.78 -2.32 5.77
C ASN A 202 -0.11 -3.13 4.83
N VAL A 203 0.28 -3.22 3.57
CA VAL A 203 -0.49 -3.87 2.49
C VAL A 203 0.24 -5.12 2.05
N ILE A 204 -0.42 -6.26 2.08
CA ILE A 204 0.08 -7.56 1.64
C ILE A 204 -0.79 -8.04 0.48
N VAL A 205 -0.21 -8.07 -0.72
CA VAL A 205 -0.89 -8.48 -1.94
C VAL A 205 -0.48 -9.90 -2.30
N TYR A 206 -1.45 -10.77 -2.45
CA TYR A 206 -1.28 -12.10 -2.98
C TYR A 206 -2.00 -12.22 -4.33
N ASP A 207 -1.27 -12.56 -5.38
CA ASP A 207 -1.82 -12.78 -6.72
C ASP A 207 -1.21 -14.07 -7.33
N PRO A 208 -1.97 -15.18 -7.35
CA PRO A 208 -1.43 -16.46 -7.79
C PRO A 208 -1.12 -16.51 -9.30
N VAL A 209 -1.61 -15.53 -10.07
CA VAL A 209 -1.41 -15.46 -11.51
C VAL A 209 -0.12 -14.74 -11.88
N TYR A 210 0.22 -13.66 -11.14
CA TYR A 210 1.28 -12.75 -11.55
C TYR A 210 2.43 -12.63 -10.56
N LEU A 211 2.24 -13.01 -9.29
CA LEU A 211 3.29 -12.92 -8.27
C LEU A 211 3.88 -14.28 -7.94
N THR A 212 5.19 -14.29 -7.67
CA THR A 212 5.94 -15.49 -7.23
C THR A 212 5.90 -15.65 -5.71
N GLU A 213 5.68 -14.57 -4.99
CA GLU A 213 5.53 -14.47 -3.54
C GLU A 213 4.67 -13.24 -3.21
N PRO A 214 4.13 -13.09 -2.00
CA PRO A 214 3.35 -11.91 -1.64
C PRO A 214 4.17 -10.62 -1.79
N TYR A 215 3.55 -9.61 -2.40
CA TYR A 215 4.11 -8.27 -2.42
C TYR A 215 3.68 -7.51 -1.17
N ILE A 216 4.65 -7.00 -0.43
CA ILE A 216 4.41 -6.28 0.82
C ILE A 216 4.87 -4.84 0.67
N ARG A 217 4.01 -3.91 1.10
CA ARG A 217 4.31 -2.49 1.13
C ARG A 217 3.71 -1.83 2.36
N THR A 218 4.44 -0.88 2.91
CA THR A 218 3.97 -0.01 3.99
C THR A 218 3.82 1.41 3.46
N THR A 219 2.77 2.09 3.88
CA THR A 219 2.50 3.49 3.54
C THR A 219 2.11 4.23 4.80
N ASP A 220 2.79 5.35 5.07
CA ASP A 220 2.52 6.20 6.22
C ASP A 220 1.79 7.48 5.82
N PHE A 221 0.87 7.88 6.68
CA PHE A 221 0.09 9.09 6.55
C PHE A 221 0.16 9.90 7.85
N GLN A 222 0.22 11.21 7.71
CA GLN A 222 0.16 12.16 8.83
C GLN A 222 -1.26 12.69 8.97
N PHE A 223 -1.79 12.71 10.20
CA PHE A 223 -3.06 13.36 10.48
C PHE A 223 -2.98 14.86 10.19
N ASP A 224 -3.90 15.37 9.39
CA ASP A 224 -3.94 16.78 8.98
C ASP A 224 -5.36 17.31 9.02
N PRO A 225 -5.82 17.75 10.19
CA PRO A 225 -7.19 18.25 10.36
C PRO A 225 -7.46 19.58 9.63
N ALA A 226 -6.42 20.28 9.19
CA ALA A 226 -6.56 21.53 8.43
C ALA A 226 -6.85 21.30 6.94
N GLN A 227 -6.67 20.08 6.45
CA GLN A 227 -6.97 19.75 5.06
C GLN A 227 -8.49 19.87 4.79
N PRO A 228 -8.87 20.54 3.70
CA PRO A 228 -10.27 20.55 3.30
C PRO A 228 -10.72 19.12 2.98
N ASN A 229 -11.98 18.82 3.31
CA ASN A 229 -12.55 17.54 2.96
C ASN A 229 -12.43 17.34 1.44
N ALA A 230 -11.64 16.35 1.05
CA ALA A 230 -11.58 15.93 -0.32
C ALA A 230 -12.97 15.35 -0.69
N LEU A 231 -13.59 15.96 -1.68
CA LEU A 231 -14.89 15.53 -2.20
C LEU A 231 -14.69 14.89 -3.56
N PRO A 232 -15.50 13.88 -3.91
CA PRO A 232 -15.53 13.34 -5.25
C PRO A 232 -15.78 14.47 -6.26
N GLN A 233 -14.90 14.60 -7.25
CA GLN A 233 -15.07 15.55 -8.33
C GLN A 233 -15.70 14.85 -9.53
N PRO A 234 -16.63 15.50 -10.26
CA PRO A 234 -17.07 15.01 -11.54
C PRO A 234 -15.87 14.80 -12.46
N CYS A 235 -15.88 13.73 -13.22
CA CYS A 235 -14.85 13.44 -14.21
C CYS A 235 -15.53 13.23 -15.56
N GLU A 236 -15.10 14.02 -16.55
CA GLU A 236 -15.54 13.87 -17.92
C GLU A 236 -14.33 13.52 -18.79
N PRO A 237 -14.37 12.43 -19.56
CA PRO A 237 -13.27 12.07 -20.43
C PRO A 237 -13.15 13.05 -21.59
N VAL A 238 -11.92 13.37 -21.97
CA VAL A 238 -11.61 14.23 -23.11
C VAL A 238 -10.69 13.49 -24.07
N ILE A 239 -10.73 13.85 -25.35
CA ILE A 239 -9.81 13.29 -26.34
C ILE A 239 -8.48 14.04 -26.24
N GLU A 240 -7.53 13.46 -25.53
CA GLU A 240 -6.18 14.01 -25.38
C GLU A 240 -5.29 13.66 -26.58
N ILE A 241 -5.42 12.44 -27.08
CA ILE A 241 -4.62 11.92 -28.21
C ILE A 241 -5.57 11.33 -29.24
N LEU A 242 -5.52 11.83 -30.49
CA LEU A 242 -6.25 11.24 -31.60
C LEU A 242 -5.63 9.89 -31.98
N ARG A 243 -6.48 8.85 -31.93
CA ARG A 243 -6.12 7.49 -32.37
C ARG A 243 -7.13 7.00 -33.38
N ALA A 244 -6.69 6.13 -34.29
CA ALA A 244 -7.62 5.41 -35.15
C ALA A 244 -8.52 4.49 -34.32
N PRO A 245 -9.79 4.27 -34.70
CA PRO A 245 -10.68 3.36 -34.01
C PRO A 245 -10.05 1.96 -33.84
N GLY A 246 -10.15 1.39 -32.63
CA GLY A 246 -9.62 0.06 -32.32
C GLY A 246 -8.12 -0.02 -32.02
N VAL A 247 -7.41 1.11 -32.05
CA VAL A 247 -6.00 1.15 -31.65
C VAL A 247 -5.92 1.24 -30.12
N VAL A 248 -5.36 0.22 -29.50
CA VAL A 248 -5.05 0.19 -28.07
C VAL A 248 -3.54 0.37 -27.90
N PRO A 249 -3.08 1.40 -27.17
CA PRO A 249 -1.64 1.62 -26.95
C PRO A 249 -0.98 0.45 -26.22
N HIS A 250 -0.03 -0.19 -26.86
CA HIS A 250 0.81 -1.24 -26.28
C HIS A 250 2.00 -1.52 -27.20
N TYR A 251 3.06 -2.09 -26.62
CA TYR A 251 4.21 -2.56 -27.36
C TYR A 251 4.17 -4.06 -27.57
N LEU A 252 4.60 -4.50 -28.74
CA LEU A 252 4.87 -5.92 -29.00
C LEU A 252 6.11 -6.37 -28.22
N PRO A 253 6.28 -7.66 -27.94
CA PRO A 253 7.46 -8.17 -27.26
C PRO A 253 8.76 -7.69 -27.90
N GLY A 254 9.61 -7.07 -27.08
CA GLY A 254 10.93 -6.56 -27.50
C GLY A 254 10.91 -5.26 -28.31
N THR A 255 9.75 -4.62 -28.51
CA THR A 255 9.68 -3.37 -29.29
C THR A 255 9.53 -2.11 -28.42
N ASN A 256 9.36 -2.25 -27.12
CA ASN A 256 9.23 -1.10 -26.21
C ASN A 256 10.57 -0.37 -26.07
N PRO A 257 10.66 0.90 -26.49
CA PRO A 257 11.91 1.67 -26.44
C PRO A 257 12.29 2.13 -25.04
N SER A 258 11.38 2.01 -24.05
CA SER A 258 11.59 2.51 -22.68
C SER A 258 12.11 1.44 -21.72
N LEU A 259 12.40 0.22 -22.19
CA LEU A 259 12.84 -0.89 -21.32
C LEU A 259 14.21 -0.66 -20.65
N ASP A 260 15.04 0.20 -21.18
CA ASP A 260 16.35 0.57 -20.65
C ASP A 260 16.38 1.99 -20.04
N GLU A 261 15.25 2.67 -20.03
CA GLU A 261 15.19 4.07 -19.62
C GLU A 261 15.70 4.28 -18.19
N LEU A 262 15.24 3.48 -17.21
CA LEU A 262 15.73 3.57 -15.84
C LEU A 262 17.25 3.43 -15.77
N THR A 263 17.81 2.44 -16.45
CA THR A 263 19.27 2.21 -16.49
C THR A 263 19.99 3.40 -17.11
N ARG A 264 19.51 3.89 -18.23
CA ARG A 264 20.11 5.00 -18.96
C ARG A 264 20.06 6.30 -18.18
N MET A 265 18.93 6.54 -17.47
CA MET A 265 18.72 7.80 -16.74
C MET A 265 19.40 7.83 -15.37
N THR A 266 19.58 6.68 -14.72
CA THR A 266 20.04 6.60 -13.31
C THR A 266 21.34 5.84 -13.15
N ASN A 267 21.85 5.20 -14.19
CA ASN A 267 22.98 4.26 -14.16
C ASN A 267 22.77 3.05 -13.21
N ILE A 268 21.52 2.75 -12.85
CA ILE A 268 21.21 1.50 -12.20
C ILE A 268 21.45 0.36 -13.18
N MET A 269 22.16 -0.67 -12.74
CA MET A 269 22.46 -1.84 -13.61
C MET A 269 21.17 -2.47 -14.13
N PRO A 270 21.12 -2.94 -15.39
CA PRO A 270 19.93 -3.61 -15.96
C PRO A 270 19.45 -4.78 -15.08
N GLU A 271 20.36 -5.57 -14.53
CA GLU A 271 20.02 -6.67 -13.64
C GLU A 271 19.38 -6.19 -12.33
N ALA A 272 19.72 -5.00 -11.83
CA ALA A 272 19.08 -4.41 -10.68
C ALA A 272 17.70 -3.84 -11.04
N ALA A 273 17.61 -3.07 -12.11
CA ALA A 273 16.36 -2.47 -12.57
C ALA A 273 15.29 -3.53 -12.86
N ARG A 274 15.67 -4.61 -13.51
CA ARG A 274 14.78 -5.66 -13.99
C ARG A 274 14.81 -6.95 -13.16
N GLY A 275 15.54 -6.98 -12.07
CA GLY A 275 15.82 -8.21 -11.33
C GLY A 275 14.63 -8.81 -10.60
N GLY A 276 13.63 -8.04 -10.22
CA GLY A 276 12.49 -8.57 -9.49
C GLY A 276 12.78 -8.75 -7.98
N ALA A 277 12.13 -9.73 -7.32
CA ALA A 277 12.23 -9.97 -5.88
C ALA A 277 13.66 -10.19 -5.41
N GLU A 278 14.48 -10.87 -6.20
CA GLU A 278 15.86 -11.18 -5.85
C GLU A 278 16.73 -9.95 -5.57
N THR A 279 16.36 -8.78 -6.12
CA THR A 279 17.07 -7.52 -5.86
C THR A 279 16.96 -7.07 -4.39
N MET A 280 16.03 -7.60 -3.64
CA MET A 280 15.87 -7.36 -2.21
C MET A 280 16.80 -8.23 -1.36
N TYR A 281 17.32 -9.33 -1.92
CA TYR A 281 18.14 -10.27 -1.15
C TYR A 281 19.59 -9.79 -1.02
N PRO A 282 20.18 -9.86 0.18
CA PRO A 282 21.52 -9.36 0.44
C PRO A 282 22.57 -9.96 -0.48
N GLU A 283 22.48 -11.27 -0.79
CA GLU A 283 23.42 -12.01 -1.64
C GLU A 283 23.39 -11.53 -3.09
N TYR A 284 22.19 -11.23 -3.61
CA TYR A 284 22.04 -10.68 -4.95
C TYR A 284 22.62 -9.28 -5.02
N ARG A 285 22.31 -8.44 -4.05
CA ARG A 285 22.84 -7.05 -3.97
C ARG A 285 24.36 -7.04 -3.85
N LYS A 286 24.93 -7.97 -3.09
CA LYS A 286 26.41 -8.12 -2.97
C LYS A 286 27.03 -8.43 -4.31
N ARG A 287 26.47 -9.40 -5.09
CA ARG A 287 26.96 -9.75 -6.44
C ARG A 287 26.86 -8.56 -7.41
N LEU A 288 25.77 -7.79 -7.34
CA LEU A 288 25.62 -6.59 -8.18
C LEU A 288 26.67 -5.54 -7.81
N LYS A 289 26.90 -5.32 -6.53
CA LYS A 289 27.91 -4.35 -6.07
C LYS A 289 29.32 -4.71 -6.55
N GLU A 290 29.67 -5.98 -6.60
CA GLU A 290 30.97 -6.46 -7.11
C GLU A 290 31.16 -6.20 -8.61
N LYS A 291 30.07 -6.19 -9.37
CA LYS A 291 30.06 -5.92 -10.82
C LYS A 291 29.87 -4.43 -11.18
N TYR A 292 29.43 -3.63 -10.22
CA TYR A 292 29.08 -2.23 -10.49
C TYR A 292 30.32 -1.42 -10.81
N VAL A 293 30.26 -0.77 -11.99
CA VAL A 293 31.25 0.22 -12.40
C VAL A 293 30.56 1.57 -12.38
N ALA A 294 31.08 2.47 -11.56
CA ALA A 294 30.54 3.83 -11.51
C ALA A 294 30.72 4.52 -12.87
N PRO A 295 29.69 5.18 -13.39
CA PRO A 295 29.79 5.85 -14.68
C PRO A 295 30.72 7.06 -14.58
N GLU A 296 31.42 7.34 -15.67
CA GLU A 296 32.24 8.55 -15.78
C GLU A 296 31.39 9.83 -15.75
N LYS A 297 30.17 9.73 -16.28
CA LYS A 297 29.16 10.80 -16.30
C LYS A 297 27.82 10.28 -15.84
N CYS A 298 27.10 11.11 -15.11
CA CYS A 298 25.75 10.86 -14.68
C CYS A 298 24.80 11.78 -15.46
N GLU A 299 23.82 11.23 -16.16
CA GLU A 299 22.93 12.05 -17.00
C GLU A 299 21.82 12.69 -16.19
N ARG A 300 21.14 11.95 -15.33
CA ARG A 300 19.98 12.45 -14.59
C ARG A 300 19.85 11.76 -13.23
N PHE A 301 19.31 12.42 -12.23
CA PHE A 301 19.06 11.88 -10.87
C PHE A 301 20.26 11.36 -10.08
N CYS A 302 21.46 11.41 -10.61
CA CYS A 302 22.67 10.95 -9.92
C CYS A 302 23.14 11.93 -8.83
N CYS A 303 22.62 13.15 -8.81
CA CYS A 303 23.12 14.24 -7.97
C CYS A 303 22.74 14.12 -6.50
N GLY A 304 21.80 13.30 -6.13
CA GLY A 304 21.29 13.20 -4.75
C GLY A 304 21.62 11.90 -4.01
N TRP A 305 22.02 10.85 -4.72
CA TRP A 305 22.11 9.51 -4.16
C TRP A 305 23.50 8.86 -4.18
N VAL A 306 24.42 9.48 -4.87
CA VAL A 306 25.82 9.03 -4.89
C VAL A 306 26.59 9.92 -3.93
N ALA A 307 27.38 9.31 -3.03
CA ALA A 307 28.39 10.03 -2.28
C ALA A 307 29.13 10.98 -3.24
N PRO A 308 29.45 12.21 -2.84
CA PRO A 308 30.02 13.19 -3.75
C PRO A 308 31.16 12.55 -4.54
N LEU A 309 31.02 12.58 -5.86
CA LEU A 309 32.06 12.07 -6.76
C LEU A 309 33.38 12.75 -6.35
N PRO A 310 34.51 12.04 -6.28
CA PRO A 310 35.79 12.62 -5.83
C PRO A 310 36.16 13.92 -6.55
N ASN A 311 35.64 14.13 -7.75
CA ASN A 311 35.94 15.26 -8.61
C ASN A 311 34.78 16.28 -8.78
N GLY A 312 33.73 16.19 -7.94
CA GLY A 312 32.56 17.07 -8.04
C GLY A 312 31.58 16.66 -9.13
N ILE A 313 30.56 17.52 -9.33
CA ILE A 313 29.54 17.31 -10.36
C ILE A 313 30.17 17.60 -11.74
N PRO A 314 30.09 16.65 -12.69
CA PRO A 314 30.63 16.86 -14.03
C PRO A 314 30.03 18.09 -14.73
N PRO A 315 30.76 18.82 -15.52
CA PRO A 315 30.23 19.93 -16.32
C PRO A 315 29.09 19.44 -17.24
N GLY A 316 27.95 20.14 -17.20
CA GLY A 316 26.76 19.82 -18.00
C GLY A 316 25.68 19.05 -17.27
N LEU A 317 25.88 18.68 -16.02
CA LEU A 317 24.84 18.08 -15.19
C LEU A 317 23.99 19.17 -14.55
N ASN A 318 22.70 19.22 -14.90
CA ASN A 318 21.74 20.14 -14.30
C ASN A 318 20.95 19.45 -13.19
N CYS A 319 21.45 19.53 -11.96
CA CYS A 319 20.76 18.95 -10.80
C CYS A 319 19.57 19.79 -10.31
N ASN A 320 19.36 20.97 -10.89
CA ASN A 320 18.29 21.90 -10.48
C ASN A 320 16.93 21.56 -11.09
N GLU A 321 16.89 20.76 -12.12
CA GLU A 321 15.66 20.47 -12.87
C GLU A 321 14.59 19.73 -12.05
N TYR A 322 15.00 19.16 -10.89
CA TYR A 322 14.12 18.40 -9.98
C TYR A 322 14.22 18.82 -8.51
N GLY A 323 14.68 20.03 -8.23
CA GLY A 323 14.71 20.57 -6.86
C GLY A 323 15.79 20.00 -5.94
N PHE A 324 16.66 19.15 -6.43
CA PHE A 324 17.83 18.70 -5.69
C PHE A 324 19.00 19.68 -5.93
N VAL A 325 19.03 20.72 -5.13
CA VAL A 325 20.23 21.57 -5.05
C VAL A 325 21.23 20.80 -4.16
N PRO A 326 22.39 20.36 -4.68
CA PRO A 326 23.45 19.93 -3.80
C PRO A 326 23.76 21.12 -2.89
N GLN A 327 23.66 20.94 -1.58
CA GLN A 327 24.22 21.95 -0.68
C GLN A 327 25.68 22.08 -1.08
N ALA A 328 26.01 23.22 -1.64
CA ALA A 328 27.41 23.57 -1.89
C ALA A 328 28.14 23.32 -0.57
N ALA A 329 29.12 22.42 -0.60
CA ALA A 329 29.99 22.22 0.55
C ALA A 329 30.45 23.61 0.96
N ALA A 330 30.03 24.07 2.12
CA ALA A 330 30.47 25.32 2.67
C ALA A 330 31.99 25.23 2.70
N LYS A 331 32.62 26.06 1.86
CA LYS A 331 34.06 26.25 1.93
C LYS A 331 34.33 26.83 3.31
N GLN A 332 34.87 25.99 4.20
CA GLN A 332 35.54 26.46 5.38
C GLN A 332 36.86 27.10 4.99
#